data_8cd9d5706f6d026d9961f029fb0ee539
#
_entry.id   8cd9d5706f6d026d9961f029fb0ee539
#
_cell.length_a   1.000
_cell.length_b   1.000
_cell.length_c   1.000
_cell.angle_alpha   90.00
_cell.angle_beta   90.00
_cell.angle_gamma   90.00
#
_symmetry.space_group_name_H-M   'P 1'
#
loop_
_entity.id
_entity.type
_entity.pdbx_description
1 polymer ?
#
loop_
_entity_poly.entity_id
_entity_poly.type
_entity_poly.pdbx_seq_one_letter_code
_entity_poly.pdbx_strand_id
1 'polypeptide(L)'
;MKPIERFLHYITYDTQSDEDSALTPSTPKQKRLGARLAQELQEMGLEHAHLAENGAVYGWLPATAGKEDLPVLALIAHMDTAPRVPGENVKAQIVRYEGGDLVLNAERGIVMTPANFPDLNDQVGKELIVTDGTTLLGADDKAGVAEIFSAVAYLAEHPELAHGRVAVCITPDEEVGRGADYIDLDLLGADFAYTVDGGPLGTLEYENFNAASAEVVIHGVNIHPGDAKNKMKNACLMAAELIAMVPPAESPAHTEGYEGFYHLCGMEGDESEAKLSWILRD
;
A
#
# COMPACT_ATOMS: atom_id res chain seq x y z
N MET A 1 0.76 -24.98 0.02
CA MET A 1 1.93 -24.06 0.15
C MET A 1 1.79 -23.30 1.46
N LYS A 2 2.87 -23.10 2.23
CA LYS A 2 2.81 -22.32 3.49
C LYS A 2 2.71 -20.82 3.20
N PRO A 3 2.15 -19.99 4.13
CA PRO A 3 2.03 -18.54 3.91
C PRO A 3 3.36 -17.88 3.54
N ILE A 4 4.44 -18.20 4.25
CA ILE A 4 5.79 -17.68 3.99
C ILE A 4 6.31 -18.06 2.59
N GLU A 5 6.00 -19.26 2.10
CA GLU A 5 6.42 -19.71 0.76
C GLU A 5 5.68 -18.96 -0.33
N ARG A 6 4.37 -18.67 -0.12
CA ARG A 6 3.57 -17.82 -1.00
C ARG A 6 4.14 -16.40 -1.05
N PHE A 7 4.34 -15.82 0.12
CA PHE A 7 4.89 -14.47 0.24
C PHE A 7 6.23 -14.34 -0.50
N LEU A 8 7.18 -15.23 -0.20
CA LEU A 8 8.50 -15.24 -0.85
C LEU A 8 8.41 -15.45 -2.37
N HIS A 9 7.39 -16.15 -2.86
CA HIS A 9 7.12 -16.27 -4.28
C HIS A 9 6.54 -14.97 -4.86
N TYR A 10 5.56 -14.37 -4.20
CA TYR A 10 4.87 -13.16 -4.71
C TYR A 10 5.79 -11.94 -4.78
N ILE A 11 6.71 -11.77 -3.84
CA ILE A 11 7.67 -10.66 -3.87
C ILE A 11 8.70 -10.76 -5.01
N THR A 12 8.79 -11.90 -5.71
CA THR A 12 9.65 -12.01 -6.91
C THR A 12 9.06 -11.25 -8.12
N TYR A 13 7.78 -10.90 -8.07
CA TYR A 13 7.12 -10.12 -9.11
C TYR A 13 7.28 -8.63 -8.82
N ASP A 14 7.83 -7.90 -9.80
CA ASP A 14 7.77 -6.44 -9.78
C ASP A 14 6.34 -6.00 -10.10
N THR A 15 5.73 -5.30 -9.16
CA THR A 15 4.35 -4.80 -9.23
C THR A 15 4.24 -3.32 -8.88
N GLN A 16 5.36 -2.60 -8.94
CA GLN A 16 5.40 -1.17 -8.62
C GLN A 16 4.36 -0.40 -9.44
N SER A 17 3.53 0.38 -8.75
CA SER A 17 2.56 1.31 -9.35
C SER A 17 3.23 2.58 -9.86
N ASP A 18 2.46 3.43 -10.56
CA ASP A 18 2.92 4.68 -11.17
C ASP A 18 1.87 5.77 -10.95
N GLU A 19 2.18 6.76 -10.12
CA GLU A 19 1.27 7.85 -9.76
C GLU A 19 0.95 8.78 -10.95
N ASP A 20 1.84 8.86 -11.94
CA ASP A 20 1.67 9.71 -13.13
C ASP A 20 0.90 9.02 -14.26
N SER A 21 0.63 7.72 -14.15
CA SER A 21 -0.06 6.95 -15.18
C SER A 21 -1.58 7.17 -15.13
N ALA A 22 -2.18 7.43 -16.29
CA ALA A 22 -3.64 7.47 -16.45
C ALA A 22 -4.27 6.09 -16.73
N LEU A 23 -3.48 5.04 -16.80
CA LEU A 23 -3.93 3.68 -17.10
C LEU A 23 -4.36 2.93 -15.83
N THR A 24 -5.14 1.86 -15.99
CA THR A 24 -5.48 0.90 -14.92
C THR A 24 -5.27 -0.53 -15.42
N PRO A 25 -4.40 -1.30 -14.76
CA PRO A 25 -3.51 -0.86 -13.70
C PRO A 25 -2.49 0.17 -14.20
N SER A 26 -1.98 1.00 -13.31
CA SER A 26 -1.03 2.09 -13.62
C SER A 26 0.23 1.57 -14.32
N THR A 27 0.60 0.34 -14.03
CA THR A 27 1.68 -0.37 -14.72
C THR A 27 1.25 -1.77 -15.16
N PRO A 28 1.55 -2.19 -16.41
CA PRO A 28 1.16 -3.52 -16.91
C PRO A 28 1.88 -4.67 -16.19
N LYS A 29 2.96 -4.40 -15.46
CA LYS A 29 3.72 -5.41 -14.72
C LYS A 29 2.92 -6.02 -13.57
N GLN A 30 1.96 -5.31 -12.99
CA GLN A 30 1.04 -5.83 -11.97
C GLN A 30 0.22 -7.03 -12.48
N LYS A 31 -0.19 -7.00 -13.76
CA LYS A 31 -0.95 -8.12 -14.36
C LYS A 31 -0.19 -9.44 -14.41
N ARG A 32 1.15 -9.43 -14.29
CA ARG A 32 1.95 -10.66 -14.23
C ARG A 32 1.69 -11.42 -12.93
N LEU A 33 1.70 -10.72 -11.80
CA LEU A 33 1.32 -11.31 -10.51
C LEU A 33 -0.17 -11.65 -10.54
N GLY A 34 -1.04 -10.73 -11.00
CA GLY A 34 -2.48 -10.98 -11.11
C GLY A 34 -2.84 -12.26 -11.88
N ALA A 35 -2.17 -12.53 -13.00
CA ALA A 35 -2.37 -13.77 -13.76
C ALA A 35 -1.95 -15.01 -12.97
N ARG A 36 -0.83 -14.95 -12.22
CA ARG A 36 -0.39 -16.05 -11.35
C ARG A 36 -1.38 -16.27 -10.21
N LEU A 37 -1.87 -15.20 -9.59
CA LEU A 37 -2.87 -15.28 -8.52
C LEU A 37 -4.18 -15.90 -9.02
N ALA A 38 -4.71 -15.44 -10.16
CA ALA A 38 -5.91 -16.03 -10.76
C ALA A 38 -5.73 -17.52 -11.05
N GLN A 39 -4.58 -17.92 -11.59
CA GLN A 39 -4.27 -19.33 -11.79
C GLN A 39 -4.24 -20.12 -10.48
N GLU A 40 -3.63 -19.57 -9.42
CA GLU A 40 -3.56 -20.24 -8.12
C GLU A 40 -4.94 -20.43 -7.49
N LEU A 41 -5.85 -19.44 -7.60
CA LEU A 41 -7.23 -19.59 -7.17
C LEU A 41 -7.96 -20.72 -7.95
N GLN A 42 -7.71 -20.83 -9.26
CA GLN A 42 -8.24 -21.94 -10.08
C GLN A 42 -7.67 -23.30 -9.62
N GLU A 43 -6.38 -23.37 -9.35
CA GLU A 43 -5.70 -24.57 -8.85
C GLU A 43 -6.25 -25.02 -7.49
N MET A 44 -6.70 -24.09 -6.65
CA MET A 44 -7.38 -24.33 -5.38
C MET A 44 -8.86 -24.70 -5.54
N GLY A 45 -9.43 -24.64 -6.76
CA GLY A 45 -10.82 -24.98 -7.03
C GLY A 45 -11.83 -23.86 -6.78
N LEU A 46 -11.41 -22.60 -6.68
CA LEU A 46 -12.34 -21.49 -6.57
C LEU A 46 -13.12 -21.29 -7.87
N GLU A 47 -14.41 -21.01 -7.72
CA GLU A 47 -15.33 -20.74 -8.83
C GLU A 47 -15.00 -19.40 -9.49
N HIS A 48 -15.11 -19.35 -10.81
CA HIS A 48 -14.98 -18.12 -11.61
C HIS A 48 -13.69 -17.32 -11.37
N ALA A 49 -12.63 -17.97 -10.89
CA ALA A 49 -11.34 -17.28 -10.63
C ALA A 49 -10.75 -16.74 -11.94
N HIS A 50 -10.49 -15.45 -11.99
CA HIS A 50 -9.97 -14.76 -13.18
C HIS A 50 -9.24 -13.46 -12.84
N LEU A 51 -8.41 -13.01 -13.78
CA LEU A 51 -7.85 -11.67 -13.83
C LEU A 51 -8.74 -10.80 -14.72
N ALA A 52 -9.30 -9.73 -14.16
CA ALA A 52 -10.11 -8.76 -14.88
C ALA A 52 -9.25 -7.84 -15.78
N GLU A 53 -9.89 -7.14 -16.72
CA GLU A 53 -9.20 -6.22 -17.63
C GLU A 53 -8.49 -5.08 -16.90
N ASN A 54 -9.12 -4.55 -15.85
CA ASN A 54 -8.57 -3.50 -14.97
C ASN A 54 -7.44 -3.99 -14.05
N GLY A 55 -7.09 -5.27 -14.07
CA GLY A 55 -6.01 -5.84 -13.27
C GLY A 55 -6.44 -6.43 -11.93
N ALA A 56 -7.69 -6.27 -11.50
CA ALA A 56 -8.20 -6.92 -10.29
C ALA A 56 -8.33 -8.44 -10.50
N VAL A 57 -8.07 -9.22 -9.44
CA VAL A 57 -8.22 -10.68 -9.44
C VAL A 57 -9.41 -11.04 -8.58
N TYR A 58 -10.30 -11.85 -9.11
CA TYR A 58 -11.49 -12.35 -8.40
C TYR A 58 -11.50 -13.86 -8.32
N GLY A 59 -12.14 -14.41 -7.30
CA GLY A 59 -12.44 -15.82 -7.15
C GLY A 59 -13.35 -16.09 -5.97
N TRP A 60 -14.11 -17.19 -6.01
CA TRP A 60 -15.10 -17.50 -4.97
C TRP A 60 -14.93 -18.93 -4.47
N LEU A 61 -14.72 -19.07 -3.17
CA LEU A 61 -14.85 -20.36 -2.51
C LEU A 61 -16.35 -20.60 -2.21
N PRO A 62 -16.97 -21.67 -2.74
CA PRO A 62 -18.38 -21.94 -2.48
C PRO A 62 -18.62 -22.22 -1.00
N ALA A 63 -19.82 -21.92 -0.53
CA ALA A 63 -20.24 -22.26 0.83
C ALA A 63 -20.21 -23.77 1.04
N THR A 64 -19.94 -24.22 2.26
CA THR A 64 -20.15 -25.62 2.63
C THR A 64 -21.63 -25.95 2.56
N ALA A 65 -21.96 -27.22 2.22
CA ALA A 65 -23.35 -27.68 2.07
C ALA A 65 -24.23 -27.33 3.29
N GLY A 66 -25.36 -26.66 3.05
CA GLY A 66 -26.28 -26.16 4.07
C GLY A 66 -25.85 -24.87 4.76
N LYS A 67 -24.89 -24.14 4.16
CA LYS A 67 -24.40 -22.82 4.63
C LYS A 67 -24.54 -21.74 3.55
N GLU A 68 -25.28 -22.01 2.49
CA GLU A 68 -25.46 -21.13 1.34
C GLU A 68 -26.19 -19.82 1.71
N ASP A 69 -27.02 -19.85 2.78
CA ASP A 69 -27.77 -18.68 3.27
C ASP A 69 -26.95 -17.79 4.24
N LEU A 70 -25.71 -18.16 4.56
CA LEU A 70 -24.85 -17.30 5.39
C LEU A 70 -24.38 -16.09 4.58
N PRO A 71 -24.14 -14.94 5.26
CA PRO A 71 -23.59 -13.77 4.60
C PRO A 71 -22.29 -14.07 3.86
N VAL A 72 -22.13 -13.47 2.69
CA VAL A 72 -20.92 -13.60 1.86
C VAL A 72 -19.84 -12.68 2.39
N LEU A 73 -18.73 -13.26 2.78
CA LEU A 73 -17.53 -12.54 3.21
C LEU A 73 -16.61 -12.30 2.02
N ALA A 74 -16.15 -11.07 1.80
CA ALA A 74 -15.01 -10.80 0.93
C ALA A 74 -13.72 -10.62 1.73
N LEU A 75 -12.62 -11.12 1.18
CA LEU A 75 -11.25 -10.87 1.63
C LEU A 75 -10.52 -10.09 0.53
N ILE A 76 -10.00 -8.93 0.89
CA ILE A 76 -9.39 -7.97 -0.04
C ILE A 76 -7.95 -7.68 0.39
N ALA A 77 -7.05 -7.60 -0.59
CA ALA A 77 -5.66 -7.16 -0.43
C ALA A 77 -5.22 -6.49 -1.73
N HIS A 78 -4.09 -5.77 -1.73
CA HIS A 78 -3.55 -5.22 -2.96
C HIS A 78 -2.25 -5.89 -3.39
N MET A 79 -1.97 -5.86 -4.69
CA MET A 79 -0.80 -6.53 -5.24
C MET A 79 0.33 -5.57 -5.62
N ASP A 80 0.05 -4.30 -5.75
CA ASP A 80 1.04 -3.30 -6.13
C ASP A 80 1.96 -2.91 -4.97
N THR A 81 3.03 -2.24 -5.29
CA THR A 81 3.98 -1.66 -4.34
C THR A 81 4.21 -0.19 -4.65
N ALA A 82 4.54 0.58 -3.63
CA ALA A 82 4.71 2.02 -3.70
C ALA A 82 5.65 2.48 -4.83
N PRO A 83 5.33 3.62 -5.51
CA PRO A 83 6.02 4.04 -6.73
C PRO A 83 7.43 4.59 -6.50
N ARG A 84 7.74 5.05 -5.28
CA ARG A 84 8.97 5.84 -5.01
C ARG A 84 10.21 5.00 -4.74
N VAL A 85 10.06 3.72 -4.44
CA VAL A 85 11.18 2.81 -4.12
C VAL A 85 11.11 1.58 -5.02
N PRO A 86 12.24 1.13 -5.60
CA PRO A 86 12.24 -0.03 -6.49
C PRO A 86 11.65 -1.28 -5.82
N GLY A 87 10.82 -2.03 -6.56
CA GLY A 87 10.25 -3.32 -6.17
C GLY A 87 10.74 -4.48 -7.04
N GLU A 88 11.74 -4.25 -7.90
CA GLU A 88 12.29 -5.24 -8.82
C GLU A 88 13.53 -5.93 -8.23
N ASN A 89 13.67 -7.24 -8.48
CA ASN A 89 14.82 -8.04 -8.05
C ASN A 89 15.01 -8.05 -6.53
N VAL A 90 13.93 -8.19 -5.79
CA VAL A 90 13.92 -8.25 -4.33
C VAL A 90 14.81 -9.39 -3.83
N LYS A 91 15.80 -9.05 -3.02
CA LYS A 91 16.71 -10.01 -2.40
C LYS A 91 16.29 -10.27 -0.96
N ALA A 92 15.28 -11.12 -0.80
CA ALA A 92 14.77 -11.47 0.51
C ALA A 92 15.77 -12.31 1.30
N GLN A 93 15.87 -12.02 2.59
CA GLN A 93 16.69 -12.73 3.57
C GLN A 93 15.83 -13.09 4.77
N ILE A 94 15.99 -14.29 5.32
CA ILE A 94 15.37 -14.67 6.59
C ILE A 94 16.46 -14.60 7.65
N VAL A 95 16.25 -13.73 8.65
CA VAL A 95 17.25 -13.42 9.67
C VAL A 95 16.66 -13.66 11.06
N ARG A 96 17.34 -14.42 11.90
CA ARG A 96 17.04 -14.48 13.35
C ARG A 96 17.52 -13.19 13.98
N TYR A 97 16.60 -12.39 14.52
CA TYR A 97 16.96 -11.12 15.14
C TYR A 97 17.24 -11.30 16.63
N GLU A 98 18.46 -11.03 17.03
CA GLU A 98 18.90 -11.18 18.43
C GLU A 98 19.03 -9.83 19.16
N GLY A 99 18.56 -8.74 18.55
CA GLY A 99 18.64 -7.38 19.09
C GLY A 99 19.82 -6.57 18.55
N GLY A 100 19.80 -5.26 18.80
CA GLY A 100 20.81 -4.32 18.32
C GLY A 100 20.63 -3.97 16.83
N ASP A 101 21.69 -3.56 16.19
CA ASP A 101 21.67 -3.14 14.79
C ASP A 101 21.51 -4.34 13.84
N LEU A 102 20.54 -4.22 12.92
CA LEU A 102 20.29 -5.22 11.88
C LEU A 102 20.95 -4.78 10.57
N VAL A 103 22.07 -5.43 10.23
CA VAL A 103 22.80 -5.15 8.99
C VAL A 103 22.11 -5.83 7.81
N LEU A 104 21.50 -5.04 6.91
CA LEU A 104 20.84 -5.51 5.69
C LEU A 104 21.86 -5.73 4.56
N ASN A 105 22.84 -4.82 4.44
CA ASN A 105 23.86 -4.87 3.40
C ASN A 105 25.18 -4.26 3.92
N ALA A 106 26.11 -5.09 4.26
CA ALA A 106 27.41 -4.65 4.79
C ALA A 106 28.25 -3.90 3.76
N GLU A 107 28.21 -4.30 2.49
CA GLU A 107 28.98 -3.67 1.42
C GLU A 107 28.51 -2.23 1.14
N ARG A 108 27.22 -1.98 1.30
CA ARG A 108 26.61 -0.66 1.10
C ARG A 108 26.42 0.12 2.39
N GLY A 109 26.71 -0.47 3.53
CA GLY A 109 26.55 0.13 4.85
C GLY A 109 25.06 0.36 5.20
N ILE A 110 24.13 -0.47 4.67
CA ILE A 110 22.71 -0.33 4.95
C ILE A 110 22.39 -1.09 6.23
N VAL A 111 21.92 -0.36 7.23
CA VAL A 111 21.66 -0.88 8.58
C VAL A 111 20.35 -0.32 9.09
N MET A 112 19.50 -1.17 9.66
CA MET A 112 18.35 -0.77 10.47
C MET A 112 18.78 -0.75 11.93
N THR A 113 18.60 0.39 12.60
CA THR A 113 18.95 0.53 14.02
C THR A 113 17.68 0.68 14.86
N PRO A 114 17.63 0.16 16.10
CA PRO A 114 16.50 0.39 17.01
C PRO A 114 16.25 1.89 17.31
N ALA A 115 17.25 2.74 17.13
CA ALA A 115 17.10 4.18 17.28
C ALA A 115 16.23 4.81 16.17
N ASN A 116 16.36 4.29 14.94
CA ASN A 116 15.59 4.76 13.77
C ASN A 116 14.30 3.94 13.57
N PHE A 117 14.29 2.69 14.02
CA PHE A 117 13.18 1.74 13.90
C PHE A 117 12.90 1.11 15.28
N PRO A 118 12.21 1.81 16.19
CA PRO A 118 12.00 1.36 17.58
C PRO A 118 11.30 0.00 17.68
N ASP A 119 10.41 -0.33 16.73
CA ASP A 119 9.66 -1.57 16.68
C ASP A 119 10.54 -2.83 16.56
N LEU A 120 11.80 -2.67 16.13
CA LEU A 120 12.79 -3.76 16.17
C LEU A 120 12.98 -4.33 17.57
N ASN A 121 12.82 -3.54 18.62
CA ASN A 121 12.96 -4.01 20.00
C ASN A 121 11.92 -5.10 20.34
N ASP A 122 10.74 -5.06 19.74
CA ASP A 122 9.66 -6.03 19.96
C ASP A 122 9.84 -7.30 19.12
N GLN A 123 10.84 -7.30 18.22
CA GLN A 123 11.12 -8.42 17.33
C GLN A 123 12.28 -9.31 17.81
N VAL A 124 12.90 -8.99 18.95
CA VAL A 124 14.01 -9.79 19.49
C VAL A 124 13.57 -11.24 19.71
N GLY A 125 14.37 -12.17 19.21
CA GLY A 125 14.10 -13.60 19.27
C GLY A 125 13.19 -14.13 18.15
N LYS A 126 12.74 -13.29 17.22
CA LYS A 126 11.92 -13.71 16.06
C LYS A 126 12.75 -13.85 14.79
N GLU A 127 12.22 -14.61 13.84
CA GLU A 127 12.75 -14.63 12.47
C GLU A 127 12.08 -13.50 11.68
N LEU A 128 12.88 -12.67 11.03
CA LEU A 128 12.46 -11.55 10.22
C LEU A 128 12.73 -11.84 8.75
N ILE A 129 11.80 -11.47 7.89
CA ILE A 129 12.04 -11.41 6.44
C ILE A 129 12.39 -9.98 6.11
N VAL A 130 13.58 -9.77 5.56
CA VAL A 130 14.10 -8.45 5.18
C VAL A 130 14.68 -8.49 3.77
N THR A 131 14.92 -7.32 3.18
CA THR A 131 15.69 -7.19 1.92
C THR A 131 17.16 -6.86 2.21
N ASP A 132 17.95 -6.71 1.14
CA ASP A 132 19.28 -6.11 1.23
C ASP A 132 19.24 -4.57 1.36
N GLY A 133 18.06 -3.99 1.55
CA GLY A 133 17.84 -2.54 1.69
C GLY A 133 17.96 -1.74 0.39
N THR A 134 18.10 -2.39 -0.75
CA THR A 134 18.15 -1.71 -2.07
C THR A 134 16.79 -1.64 -2.75
N THR A 135 15.81 -2.39 -2.24
CA THR A 135 14.43 -2.43 -2.73
C THR A 135 13.45 -2.42 -1.57
N LEU A 136 12.16 -2.17 -1.86
CA LEU A 136 11.09 -2.58 -0.96
C LEU A 136 11.09 -4.11 -0.83
N LEU A 137 10.58 -4.61 0.31
CA LEU A 137 10.28 -6.03 0.46
C LEU A 137 8.98 -6.39 -0.25
N GLY A 138 8.01 -5.47 -0.25
CA GLY A 138 6.65 -5.67 -0.78
C GLY A 138 5.76 -6.48 0.18
N ALA A 139 6.04 -6.42 1.50
CA ALA A 139 5.17 -7.02 2.49
C ALA A 139 3.80 -6.33 2.51
N ASP A 140 3.81 -5.05 2.32
CA ASP A 140 2.69 -4.21 1.97
C ASP A 140 2.47 -4.29 0.45
N ASP A 141 1.41 -4.97 -0.07
CA ASP A 141 0.51 -5.84 0.74
C ASP A 141 0.51 -7.29 0.22
N LYS A 142 1.65 -7.75 -0.33
CA LYS A 142 1.78 -9.16 -0.76
C LYS A 142 1.77 -10.15 0.42
N ALA A 143 1.96 -9.65 1.66
CA ALA A 143 1.77 -10.47 2.85
C ALA A 143 0.28 -10.77 3.05
N GLY A 144 -0.59 -9.76 3.00
CA GLY A 144 -2.04 -9.94 3.05
C GLY A 144 -2.56 -10.83 1.93
N VAL A 145 -2.03 -10.67 0.70
CA VAL A 145 -2.34 -11.61 -0.40
C VAL A 145 -1.97 -13.04 -0.01
N ALA A 146 -0.78 -13.28 0.54
CA ALA A 146 -0.33 -14.61 0.93
C ALA A 146 -1.17 -15.19 2.09
N GLU A 147 -1.60 -14.36 3.02
CA GLU A 147 -2.48 -14.73 4.13
C GLU A 147 -3.86 -15.16 3.63
N ILE A 148 -4.50 -14.33 2.80
CA ILE A 148 -5.81 -14.64 2.17
C ILE A 148 -5.73 -15.97 1.42
N PHE A 149 -4.75 -16.13 0.54
CA PHE A 149 -4.58 -17.35 -0.25
C PHE A 149 -4.31 -18.58 0.60
N SER A 150 -3.63 -18.41 1.73
CA SER A 150 -3.38 -19.51 2.67
C SER A 150 -4.62 -19.87 3.46
N ALA A 151 -5.42 -18.89 3.89
CA ALA A 151 -6.67 -19.11 4.58
C ALA A 151 -7.70 -19.82 3.68
N VAL A 152 -7.84 -19.35 2.44
CA VAL A 152 -8.77 -19.94 1.46
C VAL A 152 -8.33 -21.36 1.07
N ALA A 153 -7.03 -21.60 0.85
CA ALA A 153 -6.51 -22.94 0.59
C ALA A 153 -6.79 -23.87 1.77
N TYR A 154 -6.61 -23.38 3.00
CA TYR A 154 -6.90 -24.17 4.20
C TYR A 154 -8.38 -24.56 4.28
N LEU A 155 -9.30 -23.63 4.03
CA LEU A 155 -10.73 -23.92 4.01
C LEU A 155 -11.10 -24.91 2.90
N ALA A 156 -10.52 -24.77 1.71
CA ALA A 156 -10.75 -25.68 0.58
C ALA A 156 -10.24 -27.11 0.88
N GLU A 157 -9.15 -27.26 1.63
CA GLU A 157 -8.57 -28.55 2.04
C GLU A 157 -9.27 -29.17 3.26
N HIS A 158 -10.11 -28.39 3.98
CA HIS A 158 -10.78 -28.79 5.22
C HIS A 158 -12.31 -28.64 5.13
N PRO A 159 -12.98 -29.48 4.34
CA PRO A 159 -14.44 -29.39 4.12
C PRO A 159 -15.27 -29.60 5.39
N GLU A 160 -14.68 -30.12 6.48
CA GLU A 160 -15.31 -30.21 7.79
C GLU A 160 -15.49 -28.86 8.50
N LEU A 161 -14.76 -27.83 8.06
CA LEU A 161 -14.92 -26.47 8.57
C LEU A 161 -16.08 -25.79 7.83
N ALA A 162 -17.20 -25.64 8.52
CA ALA A 162 -18.40 -25.04 7.95
C ALA A 162 -18.23 -23.52 7.77
N HIS A 163 -18.45 -23.04 6.55
CA HIS A 163 -18.36 -21.61 6.21
C HIS A 163 -19.40 -21.21 5.13
N GLY A 164 -19.78 -19.94 5.10
CA GLY A 164 -20.51 -19.33 4.00
C GLY A 164 -19.62 -19.16 2.75
N ARG A 165 -20.16 -18.58 1.70
CA ARG A 165 -19.37 -18.23 0.51
C ARG A 165 -18.29 -17.21 0.88
N VAL A 166 -17.06 -17.42 0.41
CA VAL A 166 -15.96 -16.49 0.59
C VAL A 166 -15.52 -15.96 -0.78
N ALA A 167 -15.61 -14.65 -0.96
CA ALA A 167 -15.09 -13.96 -2.14
C ALA A 167 -13.66 -13.49 -1.89
N VAL A 168 -12.81 -13.58 -2.90
CA VAL A 168 -11.45 -13.03 -2.89
C VAL A 168 -11.36 -11.94 -3.94
N CYS A 169 -10.83 -10.78 -3.57
CA CYS A 169 -10.54 -9.70 -4.49
C CYS A 169 -9.12 -9.15 -4.22
N ILE A 170 -8.24 -9.24 -5.21
CA ILE A 170 -6.91 -8.64 -5.11
C ILE A 170 -6.84 -7.48 -6.09
N THR A 171 -6.61 -6.27 -5.57
CA THR A 171 -6.66 -5.03 -6.34
C THR A 171 -5.28 -4.60 -6.82
N PRO A 172 -5.19 -3.91 -7.97
CA PRO A 172 -4.03 -3.11 -8.35
C PRO A 172 -4.16 -1.68 -7.79
N ASP A 173 -3.08 -0.89 -7.87
CA ASP A 173 -3.06 0.57 -7.73
C ASP A 173 -3.57 1.14 -6.40
N GLU A 174 -3.49 0.38 -5.31
CA GLU A 174 -3.83 0.88 -3.98
C GLU A 174 -2.88 2.00 -3.57
N GLU A 175 -1.58 1.82 -3.74
CA GLU A 175 -0.49 2.71 -3.36
C GLU A 175 -0.50 4.09 -4.08
N VAL A 176 -1.33 4.20 -5.10
CA VAL A 176 -1.61 5.47 -5.81
C VAL A 176 -3.06 5.93 -5.61
N GLY A 177 -3.75 5.37 -4.59
CA GLY A 177 -5.08 5.78 -4.16
C GLY A 177 -6.22 5.36 -5.08
N ARG A 178 -6.03 4.34 -5.93
CA ARG A 178 -7.03 3.89 -6.92
C ARG A 178 -7.50 2.44 -6.71
N GLY A 179 -7.03 1.77 -5.66
CA GLY A 179 -7.33 0.36 -5.42
C GLY A 179 -8.81 0.02 -5.37
N ALA A 180 -9.64 0.91 -4.84
CA ALA A 180 -11.08 0.71 -4.72
C ALA A 180 -11.91 1.20 -5.93
N ASP A 181 -11.35 2.03 -6.83
CA ASP A 181 -12.09 2.74 -7.88
C ASP A 181 -12.79 1.81 -8.88
N TYR A 182 -12.21 0.61 -9.08
CA TYR A 182 -12.64 -0.32 -10.11
C TYR A 182 -13.06 -1.68 -9.55
N ILE A 183 -13.32 -1.78 -8.25
CA ILE A 183 -13.91 -3.01 -7.68
C ILE A 183 -15.34 -3.12 -8.17
N ASP A 184 -15.64 -4.20 -8.87
CA ASP A 184 -17.01 -4.55 -9.26
C ASP A 184 -17.72 -5.16 -8.05
N LEU A 185 -18.45 -4.34 -7.31
CA LEU A 185 -19.16 -4.74 -6.10
C LEU A 185 -20.32 -5.72 -6.40
N ASP A 186 -20.99 -5.54 -7.54
CA ASP A 186 -22.07 -6.44 -7.97
C ASP A 186 -21.52 -7.82 -8.32
N LEU A 187 -20.37 -7.86 -9.02
CA LEU A 187 -19.68 -9.11 -9.30
C LEU A 187 -19.16 -9.77 -8.02
N LEU A 188 -18.55 -9.00 -7.12
CA LEU A 188 -18.04 -9.50 -5.85
C LEU A 188 -19.14 -10.13 -5.01
N GLY A 189 -20.32 -9.49 -4.98
CA GLY A 189 -21.55 -10.02 -4.36
C GLY A 189 -21.40 -10.31 -2.87
N ALA A 190 -20.57 -9.54 -2.17
CA ALA A 190 -20.31 -9.71 -0.75
C ALA A 190 -21.21 -8.83 0.11
N ASP A 191 -21.64 -9.33 1.26
CA ASP A 191 -22.40 -8.58 2.25
C ASP A 191 -21.50 -7.67 3.09
N PHE A 192 -20.24 -8.10 3.30
CA PHE A 192 -19.21 -7.34 4.00
C PHE A 192 -17.82 -7.83 3.58
N ALA A 193 -16.80 -7.00 3.83
CA ALA A 193 -15.43 -7.31 3.46
C ALA A 193 -14.46 -6.99 4.61
N TYR A 194 -13.35 -7.74 4.65
CA TYR A 194 -12.13 -7.34 5.35
C TYR A 194 -11.02 -7.07 4.35
N THR A 195 -10.41 -5.90 4.47
CA THR A 195 -9.12 -5.62 3.82
C THR A 195 -8.01 -6.13 4.74
N VAL A 196 -7.16 -7.01 4.22
CA VAL A 196 -6.05 -7.61 4.96
C VAL A 196 -4.79 -6.86 4.57
N ASP A 197 -4.61 -5.70 5.20
CA ASP A 197 -3.59 -4.74 4.83
C ASP A 197 -3.08 -4.00 6.07
N GLY A 198 -1.89 -4.36 6.53
CA GLY A 198 -1.19 -3.70 7.61
C GLY A 198 -1.72 -3.93 9.02
N GLY A 199 -1.16 -3.15 9.94
CA GLY A 199 -1.51 -3.14 11.35
C GLY A 199 -0.81 -4.21 12.22
N PRO A 200 -0.76 -4.00 13.54
CA PRO A 200 -0.24 -4.99 14.47
C PRO A 200 -1.12 -6.25 14.52
N LEU A 201 -0.49 -7.40 14.75
CA LEU A 201 -1.20 -8.68 14.86
C LEU A 201 -2.33 -8.62 15.90
N GLY A 202 -3.54 -8.96 15.49
CA GLY A 202 -4.73 -9.03 16.34
C GLY A 202 -5.49 -7.71 16.46
N THR A 203 -5.13 -6.69 15.71
CA THR A 203 -5.93 -5.47 15.58
C THR A 203 -7.00 -5.62 14.52
N LEU A 204 -8.08 -4.87 14.67
CA LEU A 204 -9.15 -4.69 13.70
C LEU A 204 -9.52 -3.22 13.66
N GLU A 205 -9.35 -2.61 12.49
CA GLU A 205 -9.74 -1.24 12.22
C GLU A 205 -11.12 -1.24 11.56
N TYR A 206 -12.06 -0.46 12.10
CA TYR A 206 -13.44 -0.38 11.62
C TYR A 206 -13.93 1.07 11.52
N GLU A 207 -13.05 2.01 11.74
CA GLU A 207 -13.28 3.44 11.59
C GLU A 207 -12.49 3.97 10.39
N ASN A 208 -13.01 5.00 9.76
CA ASN A 208 -12.34 5.72 8.68
C ASN A 208 -12.23 7.21 9.04
N PHE A 209 -11.53 7.95 8.21
CA PHE A 209 -11.29 9.37 8.36
C PHE A 209 -11.62 10.10 7.06
N ASN A 210 -11.85 11.42 7.15
CA ASN A 210 -11.95 12.25 5.98
C ASN A 210 -10.56 12.53 5.41
N ALA A 211 -10.44 12.42 4.10
CA ALA A 211 -9.19 12.64 3.40
C ALA A 211 -9.40 13.54 2.19
N ALA A 212 -8.49 14.47 1.99
CA ALA A 212 -8.43 15.29 0.79
C ALA A 212 -6.98 15.54 0.39
N SER A 213 -6.76 15.88 -0.88
CA SER A 213 -5.51 16.45 -1.36
C SER A 213 -5.74 17.88 -1.85
N ALA A 214 -4.72 18.70 -1.77
CA ALA A 214 -4.75 20.04 -2.34
C ALA A 214 -3.45 20.33 -3.08
N GLU A 215 -3.59 20.84 -4.30
CA GLU A 215 -2.50 21.41 -5.06
C GLU A 215 -2.65 22.94 -5.06
N VAL A 216 -1.60 23.64 -4.66
CA VAL A 216 -1.57 25.10 -4.65
C VAL A 216 -0.51 25.58 -5.64
N VAL A 217 -0.96 26.27 -6.69
CA VAL A 217 -0.08 26.90 -7.69
C VAL A 217 -0.01 28.39 -7.43
N ILE A 218 1.18 28.90 -7.21
CA ILE A 218 1.45 30.30 -6.90
C ILE A 218 2.18 30.92 -8.08
N HIS A 219 1.57 31.92 -8.69
CA HIS A 219 2.20 32.67 -9.78
C HIS A 219 2.86 33.94 -9.28
N GLY A 220 4.14 34.08 -9.55
CA GLY A 220 4.94 35.24 -9.24
C GLY A 220 4.98 36.30 -10.37
N VAL A 221 5.67 37.36 -10.13
CA VAL A 221 6.05 38.37 -11.14
C VAL A 221 7.56 38.48 -11.14
N ASN A 222 8.18 37.83 -12.10
CA ASN A 222 9.64 37.87 -12.25
C ASN A 222 10.08 39.18 -12.90
N ILE A 223 11.01 39.86 -12.28
CA ILE A 223 11.60 41.13 -12.73
C ILE A 223 13.11 41.04 -12.54
N HIS A 224 13.88 41.59 -13.49
CA HIS A 224 15.33 41.66 -13.34
C HIS A 224 15.70 42.32 -11.98
N PRO A 225 16.60 41.71 -11.19
CA PRO A 225 16.87 42.17 -9.81
C PRO A 225 17.22 43.67 -9.70
N GLY A 226 17.86 44.25 -10.69
CA GLY A 226 18.17 45.68 -10.72
C GLY A 226 16.96 46.62 -10.79
N ASP A 227 15.82 46.11 -11.28
CA ASP A 227 14.57 46.86 -11.47
C ASP A 227 13.42 46.34 -10.59
N ALA A 228 13.68 45.38 -9.70
CA ALA A 228 12.70 44.60 -8.98
C ALA A 228 12.01 45.34 -7.81
N LYS A 229 12.58 46.43 -7.33
CA LYS A 229 12.06 47.15 -6.15
C LYS A 229 10.58 47.53 -6.33
N ASN A 230 9.72 47.05 -5.41
CA ASN A 230 8.28 47.24 -5.38
C ASN A 230 7.50 46.67 -6.61
N LYS A 231 8.16 45.81 -7.42
CA LYS A 231 7.53 45.20 -8.61
C LYS A 231 7.56 43.69 -8.59
N MET A 232 8.70 43.10 -8.17
CA MET A 232 8.86 41.64 -8.11
C MET A 232 7.93 41.04 -7.06
N LYS A 233 7.32 39.93 -7.43
CA LYS A 233 6.64 39.00 -6.51
C LYS A 233 7.25 37.62 -6.74
N ASN A 234 8.06 37.16 -5.81
CA ASN A 234 8.75 35.89 -5.93
C ASN A 234 7.85 34.78 -5.45
N ALA A 235 7.52 33.84 -6.34
CA ALA A 235 6.58 32.74 -6.03
C ALA A 235 7.11 31.81 -4.93
N CYS A 236 8.41 31.51 -4.91
CA CYS A 236 8.99 30.69 -3.83
C CYS A 236 8.89 31.37 -2.46
N LEU A 237 9.04 32.69 -2.37
CA LEU A 237 8.89 33.41 -1.10
C LEU A 237 7.42 33.42 -0.64
N MET A 238 6.48 33.57 -1.58
CA MET A 238 5.04 33.49 -1.29
C MET A 238 4.65 32.07 -0.82
N ALA A 239 5.23 31.03 -1.43
CA ALA A 239 5.04 29.65 -0.99
C ALA A 239 5.56 29.43 0.43
N ALA A 240 6.75 29.93 0.75
CA ALA A 240 7.31 29.87 2.11
C ALA A 240 6.42 30.59 3.14
N GLU A 241 5.84 31.73 2.78
CA GLU A 241 4.91 32.47 3.63
C GLU A 241 3.61 31.64 3.86
N LEU A 242 3.05 31.05 2.83
CA LEU A 242 1.87 30.17 2.96
C LEU A 242 2.15 28.99 3.88
N ILE A 243 3.29 28.31 3.71
CA ILE A 243 3.69 27.20 4.59
C ILE A 243 3.79 27.67 6.04
N ALA A 244 4.37 28.84 6.28
CA ALA A 244 4.50 29.40 7.63
C ALA A 244 3.16 29.84 8.27
N MET A 245 2.11 29.99 7.48
CA MET A 245 0.76 30.30 7.98
C MET A 245 0.03 29.07 8.51
N VAL A 246 0.41 27.86 8.08
CA VAL A 246 -0.19 26.60 8.57
C VAL A 246 0.28 26.38 10.00
N PRO A 247 -0.64 26.09 10.96
CA PRO A 247 -0.27 25.87 12.34
C PRO A 247 0.69 24.70 12.49
N PRO A 248 1.88 24.85 13.08
CA PRO A 248 2.84 23.76 13.23
C PRO A 248 2.29 22.56 14.04
N ALA A 249 1.36 22.81 14.96
CA ALA A 249 0.73 21.77 15.75
C ALA A 249 -0.22 20.87 14.94
N GLU A 250 -0.69 21.35 13.77
CA GLU A 250 -1.60 20.61 12.89
C GLU A 250 -0.82 19.91 11.77
N SER A 251 0.23 19.19 12.14
CA SER A 251 1.04 18.37 11.22
C SER A 251 1.15 16.94 11.73
N PRO A 252 1.41 15.94 10.88
CA PRO A 252 1.50 14.53 11.29
C PRO A 252 2.50 14.26 12.42
N ALA A 253 3.53 15.11 12.56
CA ALA A 253 4.53 14.99 13.62
C ALA A 253 4.01 15.43 15.01
N HIS A 254 2.83 16.06 15.09
CA HIS A 254 2.31 16.67 16.31
C HIS A 254 0.85 16.28 16.61
N THR A 255 0.24 15.45 15.79
CA THR A 255 -1.16 15.01 15.90
C THR A 255 -1.24 13.52 16.23
N GLU A 256 -2.29 13.11 16.95
CA GLU A 256 -2.59 11.73 17.30
C GLU A 256 -4.09 11.46 17.35
N GLY A 257 -4.49 10.18 17.28
CA GLY A 257 -5.89 9.77 17.40
C GLY A 257 -6.78 10.38 16.32
N TYR A 258 -7.79 11.14 16.72
CA TYR A 258 -8.75 11.79 15.82
C TYR A 258 -8.38 13.23 15.43
N GLU A 259 -7.16 13.66 15.71
CA GLU A 259 -6.71 15.01 15.35
C GLU A 259 -6.42 15.11 13.84
N GLY A 260 -7.02 16.10 13.19
CA GLY A 260 -6.76 16.39 11.80
C GLY A 260 -5.41 17.07 11.56
N PHE A 261 -4.90 17.00 10.33
CA PHE A 261 -3.62 17.60 9.98
C PHE A 261 -3.53 18.10 8.54
N TYR A 262 -2.57 19.00 8.32
CA TYR A 262 -2.07 19.45 7.03
C TYR A 262 -0.67 18.89 6.80
N HIS A 263 -0.49 18.07 5.78
CA HIS A 263 0.80 17.48 5.45
C HIS A 263 1.31 17.96 4.10
N LEU A 264 2.38 18.76 4.11
CA LEU A 264 3.09 19.16 2.88
C LEU A 264 3.89 17.97 2.36
N CYS A 265 3.46 17.39 1.23
CA CYS A 265 4.11 16.24 0.62
C CYS A 265 5.17 16.61 -0.41
N GLY A 266 5.01 17.77 -1.08
CA GLY A 266 5.91 18.20 -2.13
C GLY A 266 5.91 19.71 -2.30
N MET A 267 7.07 20.22 -2.73
CA MET A 267 7.26 21.63 -3.07
C MET A 267 8.27 21.72 -4.22
N GLU A 268 7.89 22.42 -5.28
CA GLU A 268 8.79 22.76 -6.40
C GLU A 268 8.54 24.18 -6.88
N GLY A 269 9.50 24.80 -7.54
CA GLY A 269 9.28 26.10 -8.16
C GLY A 269 10.51 26.99 -8.26
N ASP A 270 10.27 28.15 -8.85
CA ASP A 270 11.22 29.27 -9.01
C ASP A 270 10.55 30.60 -8.65
N GLU A 271 11.15 31.73 -9.05
CA GLU A 271 10.60 33.07 -8.78
C GLU A 271 9.31 33.39 -9.55
N SER A 272 9.03 32.62 -10.62
CA SER A 272 7.86 32.84 -11.51
C SER A 272 6.66 31.97 -11.12
N GLU A 273 6.90 30.74 -10.68
CA GLU A 273 5.85 29.79 -10.28
C GLU A 273 6.35 28.88 -9.17
N ALA A 274 5.49 28.58 -8.21
CA ALA A 274 5.74 27.55 -7.20
C ALA A 274 4.49 26.67 -7.05
N LYS A 275 4.72 25.36 -6.84
CA LYS A 275 3.68 24.37 -6.61
C LYS A 275 3.89 23.71 -5.27
N LEU A 276 2.79 23.50 -4.53
CA LEU A 276 2.76 22.84 -3.25
C LEU A 276 1.72 21.73 -3.30
N SER A 277 2.10 20.53 -2.91
CA SER A 277 1.17 19.38 -2.81
C SER A 277 0.94 19.04 -1.36
N TRP A 278 -0.34 18.97 -0.96
CA TRP A 278 -0.76 18.74 0.41
C TRP A 278 -1.68 17.54 0.52
N ILE A 279 -1.56 16.81 1.62
CA ILE A 279 -2.56 15.87 2.12
C ILE A 279 -3.24 16.49 3.34
N LEU A 280 -4.57 16.38 3.40
CA LEU A 280 -5.40 16.85 4.51
C LEU A 280 -6.12 15.66 5.11
N ARG A 281 -6.19 15.62 6.43
CA ARG A 281 -6.93 14.61 7.19
C ARG A 281 -7.74 15.28 8.29
N ASP A 282 -8.92 14.64 8.62
CA ASP A 282 -9.82 15.09 9.69
C ASP A 282 -10.60 13.89 10.25
#